data_fc41e6dff15665ab27df8d5722217a95
#
_entry.id   fc41e6dff15665ab27df8d5722217a95
#
_cell.length_a   1.000
_cell.length_b   1.000
_cell.length_c   1.000
_cell.angle_alpha   90.00
_cell.angle_beta   90.00
_cell.angle_gamma   90.00
#
_symmetry.space_group_name_H-M   'P 1'
#
loop_
_entity.id
_entity.type
_entity.pdbx_description
1 polymer ?
#
loop_
_entity_poly.entity_id
_entity_poly.type
_entity_poly.pdbx_seq_one_letter_code
_entity_poly.pdbx_strand_id
1 'polypeptide(L)'
;MTGPIKVAPAATRAQGRARRYILGVLAATACFISAVPVSAFDQANADRIKQLVDTGMQYYWSGGDVKKAEAEVFKGITLHGKYDVVEAAFKEASTLAPERLDFQYAVASTQIIQKKLDEAQTTFQGILDKDPTAFDAQSWLEAIARIRGDETNVALAHQALAGLDREQAEVYRKRFIRAEQIMAEKPNFDVPTLPGKVMVVALGYALADDGTAQQTLLDRLEVTLKAAEANPTALVMVSGGVPKNGVTEGDIMSKWLVDKGISRDRIIIEDKSKDTIGNVVNAANLLVRHQADTVILVTSSSHMRRARTVMEDALTQRDLPTTVVPLNALDAPSQEEAAKVGADERLVIYRDLMRVSGVWAYPGLQQ
;
A
#
# COMPACT_ATOMS: atom_id res chain seq x y z
N MET A 1 28.18 -50.91 22.46
CA MET A 1 28.73 -49.96 23.45
C MET A 1 29.09 -48.70 22.72
N THR A 2 28.23 -47.71 22.68
CA THR A 2 28.53 -46.30 22.41
C THR A 2 27.32 -45.52 22.88
N GLY A 3 27.48 -44.75 23.96
CA GLY A 3 26.45 -44.01 24.61
C GLY A 3 26.03 -42.73 23.86
N PRO A 4 24.88 -42.13 24.22
CA PRO A 4 24.31 -40.98 23.50
C PRO A 4 24.97 -39.66 23.87
N ILE A 5 25.24 -38.85 22.85
CA ILE A 5 25.72 -37.46 22.97
C ILE A 5 24.62 -36.58 23.51
N LYS A 6 24.84 -35.95 24.67
CA LYS A 6 23.99 -34.94 25.27
C LYS A 6 24.19 -33.60 24.51
N VAL A 7 23.13 -33.07 23.92
CA VAL A 7 23.06 -31.70 23.42
C VAL A 7 22.57 -30.79 24.55
N ALA A 8 23.35 -29.78 24.89
CA ALA A 8 23.03 -28.80 25.89
C ALA A 8 22.06 -27.72 25.31
N PRO A 9 21.13 -27.18 26.10
CA PRO A 9 20.21 -26.16 25.60
C PRO A 9 20.87 -24.80 25.50
N ALA A 10 20.55 -24.09 24.43
CA ALA A 10 20.97 -22.71 24.17
C ALA A 10 20.43 -21.75 25.25
N ALA A 11 21.30 -20.99 25.83
CA ALA A 11 20.98 -19.98 26.84
C ALA A 11 20.37 -18.73 26.19
N THR A 12 19.12 -18.44 26.51
CA THR A 12 18.45 -17.18 26.26
C THR A 12 19.10 -16.07 27.10
N ARG A 13 19.74 -15.12 26.45
CA ARG A 13 20.23 -13.90 27.10
C ARG A 13 19.08 -12.90 27.24
N ALA A 14 18.41 -12.92 28.39
CA ALA A 14 17.62 -11.80 28.87
C ALA A 14 18.56 -10.73 29.46
N GLN A 15 18.69 -9.59 28.79
CA GLN A 15 19.37 -8.43 29.35
C GLN A 15 18.41 -7.66 30.25
N GLY A 16 18.34 -8.06 31.53
CA GLY A 16 17.74 -7.25 32.59
C GLY A 16 18.68 -6.08 32.97
N ARG A 17 18.28 -4.85 32.65
CA ARG A 17 18.93 -3.64 33.23
C ARG A 17 18.49 -3.48 34.68
N ALA A 18 19.36 -3.86 35.62
CA ALA A 18 19.19 -3.56 37.00
C ALA A 18 19.36 -2.02 37.22
N ARG A 19 18.30 -1.35 37.68
CA ARG A 19 18.37 0.03 38.21
C ARG A 19 19.04 -0.01 39.57
N ARG A 20 20.27 0.53 39.66
CA ARG A 20 20.90 0.90 40.92
C ARG A 20 20.33 2.25 41.38
N TYR A 21 19.55 2.23 42.45
CA TYR A 21 19.20 3.45 43.18
C TYR A 21 20.42 3.91 43.97
N ILE A 22 21.01 5.02 43.58
CA ILE A 22 21.96 5.77 44.40
C ILE A 22 21.16 6.91 45.02
N LEU A 23 20.98 6.85 46.35
CA LEU A 23 20.56 7.99 47.12
C LEU A 23 21.72 9.01 47.14
N GLY A 24 21.57 10.10 46.43
CA GLY A 24 22.45 11.25 46.44
C GLY A 24 21.68 12.47 46.90
N VAL A 25 22.20 13.08 47.92
CA VAL A 25 21.73 14.28 48.61
C VAL A 25 21.37 15.40 47.65
N LEU A 26 20.16 15.97 47.81
CA LEU A 26 19.65 17.14 47.10
C LEU A 26 20.51 18.36 47.48
N ALA A 27 21.38 18.78 46.56
CA ALA A 27 21.79 20.18 46.46
C ALA A 27 20.88 20.81 45.38
N ALA A 28 19.93 21.62 45.81
CA ALA A 28 19.05 22.37 44.90
C ALA A 28 19.86 23.51 44.27
N THR A 29 20.52 23.19 43.13
CA THR A 29 21.03 24.23 42.23
C THR A 29 19.87 24.51 41.25
N ALA A 30 19.19 25.65 41.48
CA ALA A 30 18.20 26.17 40.54
C ALA A 30 18.94 26.53 39.23
N CYS A 31 19.01 25.57 38.29
CA CYS A 31 19.31 25.88 36.91
C CYS A 31 18.12 26.66 36.34
N PHE A 32 18.24 27.98 36.33
CA PHE A 32 17.43 28.81 35.46
C PHE A 32 17.78 28.37 34.02
N ILE A 33 17.00 27.46 33.48
CA ILE A 33 16.94 27.24 32.03
C ILE A 33 16.30 28.51 31.48
N SER A 34 17.16 29.49 31.10
CA SER A 34 16.71 30.62 30.33
C SER A 34 16.12 30.04 29.04
N ALA A 35 14.78 29.97 28.96
CA ALA A 35 14.09 29.71 27.71
C ALA A 35 14.57 30.82 26.77
N VAL A 36 15.41 30.47 25.79
CA VAL A 36 15.76 31.37 24.69
C VAL A 36 14.44 31.74 24.04
N PRO A 37 14.04 33.00 23.99
CA PRO A 37 12.78 33.37 23.34
C PRO A 37 12.90 32.96 21.89
N VAL A 38 11.98 32.08 21.43
CA VAL A 38 11.82 31.75 20.01
C VAL A 38 11.62 33.09 19.30
N SER A 39 12.41 33.37 18.26
CA SER A 39 12.28 34.65 17.56
C SER A 39 10.87 34.70 16.92
N ALA A 40 10.31 35.90 16.80
CA ALA A 40 9.02 36.08 16.13
C ALA A 40 9.07 35.53 14.66
N PHE A 41 10.22 35.57 14.04
CA PHE A 41 10.48 35.00 12.72
C PHE A 41 10.42 33.46 12.74
N ASP A 42 11.03 32.81 13.74
CA ASP A 42 10.97 31.34 13.89
C ASP A 42 9.55 30.86 14.18
N GLN A 43 8.80 31.62 15.00
CA GLN A 43 7.39 31.30 15.25
C GLN A 43 6.53 31.46 14.00
N ALA A 44 6.70 32.53 13.22
CA ALA A 44 5.97 32.76 11.97
C ALA A 44 6.25 31.65 10.93
N ASN A 45 7.51 31.20 10.85
CA ASN A 45 7.87 30.06 9.98
C ASN A 45 7.23 28.75 10.46
N ALA A 46 7.22 28.47 11.75
CA ALA A 46 6.58 27.29 12.31
C ALA A 46 5.08 27.28 12.05
N ASP A 47 4.40 28.41 12.24
CA ASP A 47 2.97 28.54 11.95
C ASP A 47 2.69 28.41 10.46
N ARG A 48 3.54 28.96 9.60
CA ARG A 48 3.41 28.81 8.13
C ARG A 48 3.61 27.35 7.69
N ILE A 49 4.61 26.65 8.20
CA ILE A 49 4.84 25.22 7.93
C ILE A 49 3.63 24.40 8.35
N LYS A 50 3.10 24.65 9.55
CA LYS A 50 1.89 23.96 10.02
C LYS A 50 0.72 24.19 9.06
N GLN A 51 0.46 25.43 8.64
CA GLN A 51 -0.59 25.77 7.69
C GLN A 51 -0.40 25.03 6.33
N LEU A 52 0.83 24.95 5.83
CA LEU A 52 1.15 24.27 4.58
C LEU A 52 0.91 22.76 4.69
N VAL A 53 1.33 22.14 5.81
CA VAL A 53 1.09 20.73 6.08
C VAL A 53 -0.40 20.45 6.18
N ASP A 54 -1.16 21.24 6.95
CA ASP A 54 -2.61 21.10 7.08
C ASP A 54 -3.30 21.24 5.72
N THR A 55 -2.86 22.20 4.88
CA THR A 55 -3.35 22.36 3.51
C THR A 55 -3.03 21.15 2.65
N GLY A 56 -1.77 20.68 2.64
CA GLY A 56 -1.36 19.50 1.90
C GLY A 56 -2.19 18.28 2.28
N MET A 57 -2.41 18.05 3.56
CA MET A 57 -3.23 16.94 4.06
C MET A 57 -4.69 17.06 3.66
N GLN A 58 -5.27 18.25 3.80
CA GLN A 58 -6.66 18.49 3.42
C GLN A 58 -6.88 18.18 1.93
N TYR A 59 -6.05 18.73 1.05
CA TYR A 59 -6.23 18.57 -0.39
C TYR A 59 -5.82 17.16 -0.89
N TYR A 60 -4.99 16.45 -0.16
CA TYR A 60 -4.69 15.06 -0.44
C TYR A 60 -5.92 14.15 -0.24
N TRP A 61 -6.67 14.34 0.84
CA TRP A 61 -7.79 13.46 1.20
C TRP A 61 -9.14 13.93 0.70
N SER A 62 -9.41 15.25 0.71
CA SER A 62 -10.73 15.79 0.37
C SER A 62 -10.89 16.26 -1.07
N GLY A 63 -9.80 16.33 -1.81
CA GLY A 63 -9.70 16.44 -3.26
C GLY A 63 -10.39 17.60 -3.95
N GLY A 64 -11.03 18.51 -3.29
CA GLY A 64 -11.89 19.47 -3.98
C GLY A 64 -13.00 18.72 -4.72
N ASP A 65 -13.42 19.08 -5.89
CA ASP A 65 -14.54 18.43 -6.59
C ASP A 65 -14.24 16.94 -6.91
N VAL A 66 -14.65 16.06 -5.99
CA VAL A 66 -14.49 14.60 -6.08
C VAL A 66 -15.10 14.05 -7.38
N LYS A 67 -16.23 14.61 -7.84
CA LYS A 67 -16.91 14.17 -9.06
C LYS A 67 -16.08 14.42 -10.31
N LYS A 68 -15.37 15.55 -10.37
CA LYS A 68 -14.50 15.86 -11.49
C LYS A 68 -13.24 14.96 -11.47
N ALA A 69 -12.67 14.75 -10.31
CA ALA A 69 -11.54 13.82 -10.14
C ALA A 69 -11.93 12.38 -10.48
N GLU A 70 -13.13 11.92 -10.08
CA GLU A 70 -13.65 10.60 -10.46
C GLU A 70 -13.81 10.48 -11.98
N ALA A 71 -14.34 11.45 -12.67
CA ALA A 71 -14.53 11.41 -14.12
C ALA A 71 -13.19 11.44 -14.90
N GLU A 72 -12.20 12.19 -14.43
CA GLU A 72 -10.91 12.38 -15.12
C GLU A 72 -9.86 11.33 -14.73
N VAL A 73 -9.93 10.75 -13.53
CA VAL A 73 -8.88 9.93 -12.91
C VAL A 73 -9.25 8.45 -12.84
N PHE A 74 -10.50 8.08 -13.10
CA PHE A 74 -11.00 6.69 -12.98
C PHE A 74 -10.36 5.66 -13.90
N LYS A 75 -9.37 6.04 -14.70
CA LYS A 75 -8.54 5.12 -15.48
C LYS A 75 -7.45 4.43 -14.64
N GLY A 76 -7.78 4.01 -13.42
CA GLY A 76 -6.92 3.16 -12.60
C GLY A 76 -6.22 3.81 -11.41
N ILE A 77 -6.47 5.08 -11.10
CA ILE A 77 -5.90 5.78 -9.93
C ILE A 77 -7.04 6.32 -9.05
N THR A 78 -7.40 5.56 -8.05
CA THR A 78 -8.43 5.92 -7.06
C THR A 78 -7.87 6.83 -5.96
N LEU A 79 -7.30 7.97 -6.30
CA LEU A 79 -6.85 8.94 -5.30
C LEU A 79 -7.53 10.28 -5.58
N HIS A 80 -8.25 10.77 -4.59
CA HIS A 80 -9.12 11.94 -4.66
C HIS A 80 -8.38 13.17 -4.15
N GLY A 81 -7.41 13.71 -4.90
CA GLY A 81 -6.64 14.84 -4.41
C GLY A 81 -6.38 15.92 -5.47
N LYS A 82 -6.26 17.16 -5.04
CA LYS A 82 -5.62 18.22 -5.82
C LYS A 82 -4.11 18.17 -5.58
N TYR A 83 -3.44 17.25 -6.26
CA TYR A 83 -2.03 16.96 -6.00
C TYR A 83 -1.07 18.06 -6.42
N ASP A 84 -1.47 18.95 -7.32
CA ASP A 84 -0.78 20.20 -7.63
C ASP A 84 -0.69 21.13 -6.41
N VAL A 85 -1.80 21.28 -5.66
CA VAL A 85 -1.84 22.06 -4.41
C VAL A 85 -1.02 21.37 -3.33
N VAL A 86 -1.13 20.04 -3.20
CA VAL A 86 -0.34 19.25 -2.24
C VAL A 86 1.14 19.39 -2.51
N GLU A 87 1.57 19.24 -3.78
CA GLU A 87 2.96 19.41 -4.19
C GLU A 87 3.48 20.82 -3.87
N ALA A 88 2.72 21.86 -4.22
CA ALA A 88 3.10 23.25 -3.95
C ALA A 88 3.25 23.52 -2.45
N ALA A 89 2.31 23.05 -1.62
CA ALA A 89 2.36 23.23 -0.18
C ALA A 89 3.60 22.56 0.44
N PHE A 90 3.91 21.32 0.08
CA PHE A 90 5.09 20.64 0.60
C PHE A 90 6.41 21.17 0.02
N LYS A 91 6.43 21.69 -1.21
CA LYS A 91 7.59 22.40 -1.76
C LYS A 91 7.92 23.65 -0.94
N GLU A 92 6.91 24.47 -0.62
CA GLU A 92 7.09 25.65 0.22
C GLU A 92 7.54 25.25 1.63
N ALA A 93 6.91 24.24 2.24
CA ALA A 93 7.31 23.73 3.55
C ALA A 93 8.77 23.24 3.56
N SER A 94 9.21 22.53 2.51
CA SER A 94 10.60 22.09 2.33
C SER A 94 11.59 23.25 2.13
N THR A 95 11.14 24.37 1.60
CA THR A 95 11.97 25.58 1.48
C THR A 95 12.15 26.27 2.84
N LEU A 96 11.10 26.28 3.66
CA LEU A 96 11.13 26.87 5.00
C LEU A 96 11.88 26.01 6.03
N ALA A 97 11.93 24.70 5.83
CA ALA A 97 12.61 23.73 6.67
C ALA A 97 13.40 22.71 5.82
N PRO A 98 14.53 23.12 5.22
CA PRO A 98 15.26 22.29 4.27
C PRO A 98 15.92 21.05 4.87
N GLU A 99 16.07 20.98 6.20
CA GLU A 99 16.51 19.81 6.96
C GLU A 99 15.42 18.75 7.12
N ARG A 100 14.15 19.10 6.90
CA ARG A 100 12.99 18.22 7.00
C ARG A 100 12.84 17.45 5.69
N LEU A 101 13.55 16.32 5.55
CA LEU A 101 13.52 15.48 4.36
C LEU A 101 12.13 14.83 4.11
N ASP A 102 11.34 14.66 5.16
CA ASP A 102 9.97 14.17 5.05
C ASP A 102 9.09 15.04 4.14
N PHE A 103 9.31 16.35 4.11
CA PHE A 103 8.60 17.22 3.16
C PHE A 103 9.05 16.98 1.71
N GLN A 104 10.32 16.67 1.46
CA GLN A 104 10.82 16.30 0.13
C GLN A 104 10.25 14.94 -0.31
N TYR A 105 10.16 13.97 0.60
CA TYR A 105 9.45 12.72 0.34
C TYR A 105 7.98 12.95 -0.01
N ALA A 106 7.29 13.86 0.69
CA ALA A 106 5.91 14.22 0.36
C ALA A 106 5.79 14.85 -1.04
N VAL A 107 6.72 15.71 -1.44
CA VAL A 107 6.81 16.26 -2.80
C VAL A 107 7.00 15.14 -3.82
N ALA A 108 8.01 14.28 -3.65
CA ALA A 108 8.29 13.18 -4.57
C ALA A 108 7.10 12.23 -4.69
N SER A 109 6.46 11.90 -3.57
CA SER A 109 5.27 11.04 -3.54
C SER A 109 4.11 11.63 -4.34
N THR A 110 3.84 12.94 -4.21
CA THR A 110 2.80 13.59 -5.00
C THR A 110 3.16 13.72 -6.47
N GLN A 111 4.45 13.85 -6.81
CA GLN A 111 4.93 13.80 -8.19
C GLN A 111 4.73 12.41 -8.83
N ILE A 112 4.97 11.32 -8.09
CA ILE A 112 4.66 9.95 -8.54
C ILE A 112 3.16 9.81 -8.83
N ILE A 113 2.29 10.31 -7.94
CA ILE A 113 0.84 10.27 -8.15
C ILE A 113 0.43 11.04 -9.42
N GLN A 114 1.04 12.17 -9.68
CA GLN A 114 0.81 12.99 -10.86
C GLN A 114 1.52 12.47 -12.13
N LYS A 115 2.19 11.33 -12.05
CA LYS A 115 2.99 10.72 -13.14
C LYS A 115 4.19 11.57 -13.60
N LYS A 116 4.63 12.51 -12.78
CA LYS A 116 5.80 13.38 -13.01
C LYS A 116 7.08 12.64 -12.60
N LEU A 117 7.43 11.59 -13.35
CA LEU A 117 8.54 10.70 -12.96
C LEU A 117 9.91 11.38 -13.01
N ASP A 118 10.14 12.34 -13.90
CA ASP A 118 11.41 13.05 -14.01
C ASP A 118 11.62 13.98 -12.81
N GLU A 119 10.56 14.70 -12.42
CA GLU A 119 10.59 15.55 -11.23
C GLU A 119 10.74 14.73 -9.94
N ALA A 120 10.05 13.59 -9.85
CA ALA A 120 10.16 12.68 -8.71
C ALA A 120 11.59 12.14 -8.59
N GLN A 121 12.21 11.70 -9.69
CA GLN A 121 13.60 11.26 -9.72
C GLN A 121 14.55 12.36 -9.25
N THR A 122 14.36 13.59 -9.74
CA THR A 122 15.16 14.75 -9.32
C THR A 122 15.00 15.03 -7.83
N THR A 123 13.77 14.92 -7.31
CA THR A 123 13.50 15.15 -5.89
C THR A 123 14.15 14.06 -5.01
N PHE A 124 14.06 12.78 -5.40
CA PHE A 124 14.73 11.69 -4.67
C PHE A 124 16.27 11.81 -4.74
N GLN A 125 16.84 12.23 -5.88
CA GLN A 125 18.27 12.51 -5.97
C GLN A 125 18.66 13.64 -5.02
N GLY A 126 17.88 14.72 -4.93
CA GLY A 126 18.11 15.81 -3.98
C GLY A 126 18.01 15.40 -2.51
N ILE A 127 17.25 14.36 -2.18
CA ILE A 127 17.27 13.75 -0.84
C ILE A 127 18.62 13.04 -0.62
N LEU A 128 19.08 12.24 -1.59
CA LEU A 128 20.36 11.52 -1.49
C LEU A 128 21.58 12.46 -1.46
N ASP A 129 21.50 13.64 -2.09
CA ASP A 129 22.55 14.64 -2.02
C ASP A 129 22.70 15.20 -0.58
N LYS A 130 21.62 15.18 0.23
CA LYS A 130 21.63 15.63 1.63
C LYS A 130 21.87 14.47 2.60
N ASP A 131 21.29 13.32 2.32
CA ASP A 131 21.45 12.08 3.08
C ASP A 131 21.77 10.91 2.14
N PRO A 132 23.07 10.66 1.87
CA PRO A 132 23.49 9.55 1.01
C PRO A 132 23.08 8.17 1.53
N THR A 133 22.61 8.05 2.78
CA THR A 133 22.15 6.81 3.40
C THR A 133 20.65 6.60 3.34
N ALA A 134 19.91 7.51 2.68
CA ALA A 134 18.46 7.46 2.56
C ALA A 134 18.00 6.26 1.71
N PHE A 135 17.85 5.10 2.34
CA PHE A 135 17.47 3.84 1.70
C PHE A 135 16.16 3.96 0.90
N ASP A 136 15.17 4.65 1.45
CA ASP A 136 13.87 4.83 0.81
C ASP A 136 13.96 5.62 -0.51
N ALA A 137 14.77 6.70 -0.52
CA ALA A 137 14.99 7.47 -1.74
C ALA A 137 15.70 6.63 -2.81
N GLN A 138 16.73 5.86 -2.42
CA GLN A 138 17.44 4.95 -3.32
C GLN A 138 16.52 3.84 -3.86
N SER A 139 15.62 3.29 -3.02
CA SER A 139 14.62 2.29 -3.43
C SER A 139 13.66 2.86 -4.48
N TRP A 140 13.25 4.12 -4.34
CA TRP A 140 12.42 4.79 -5.33
C TRP A 140 13.14 5.02 -6.65
N LEU A 141 14.45 5.32 -6.65
CA LEU A 141 15.21 5.43 -7.91
C LEU A 141 15.24 4.10 -8.66
N GLU A 142 15.39 2.96 -7.95
CA GLU A 142 15.28 1.63 -8.58
C GLU A 142 13.86 1.41 -9.13
N ALA A 143 12.81 1.73 -8.34
CA ALA A 143 11.43 1.59 -8.79
C ALA A 143 11.12 2.44 -10.03
N ILE A 144 11.60 3.70 -10.10
CA ILE A 144 11.43 4.58 -11.27
C ILE A 144 12.13 4.00 -12.50
N ALA A 145 13.35 3.48 -12.35
CA ALA A 145 14.08 2.82 -13.45
C ALA A 145 13.29 1.61 -13.97
N ARG A 146 12.73 0.79 -13.09
CA ARG A 146 11.87 -0.36 -13.45
C ARG A 146 10.57 0.07 -14.13
N ILE A 147 9.92 1.13 -13.67
CA ILE A 147 8.71 1.69 -14.31
C ILE A 147 9.02 2.06 -15.77
N ARG A 148 10.21 2.59 -16.05
CA ARG A 148 10.66 2.97 -17.39
C ARG A 148 11.19 1.79 -18.22
N GLY A 149 11.46 0.64 -17.61
CA GLY A 149 12.13 -0.48 -18.27
C GLY A 149 13.60 -0.20 -18.56
N ASP A 150 14.26 0.63 -17.76
CA ASP A 150 15.67 1.00 -17.91
C ASP A 150 16.55 0.05 -17.09
N GLU A 151 16.89 -1.08 -17.69
CA GLU A 151 17.67 -2.14 -17.04
C GLU A 151 19.06 -1.69 -16.57
N THR A 152 19.67 -0.72 -17.26
CA THR A 152 20.98 -0.17 -16.87
C THR A 152 20.86 0.59 -15.55
N ASN A 153 19.88 1.47 -15.44
CA ASN A 153 19.64 2.22 -14.21
C ASN A 153 19.06 1.34 -13.10
N VAL A 154 18.29 0.28 -13.41
CA VAL A 154 17.89 -0.74 -12.43
C VAL A 154 19.11 -1.38 -11.79
N ALA A 155 20.09 -1.83 -12.57
CA ALA A 155 21.29 -2.47 -12.04
C ALA A 155 22.14 -1.52 -11.18
N LEU A 156 22.32 -0.26 -11.63
CA LEU A 156 23.06 0.76 -10.88
C LEU A 156 22.37 1.13 -9.57
N ALA A 157 21.06 1.35 -9.61
CA ALA A 157 20.28 1.71 -8.42
C ALA A 157 20.25 0.56 -7.40
N HIS A 158 20.12 -0.69 -7.87
CA HIS A 158 20.19 -1.86 -7.01
C HIS A 158 21.57 -2.04 -6.38
N GLN A 159 22.65 -1.83 -7.13
CA GLN A 159 24.00 -1.87 -6.58
C GLN A 159 24.20 -0.83 -5.47
N ALA A 160 23.71 0.40 -5.68
CA ALA A 160 23.76 1.44 -4.65
C ALA A 160 22.94 1.05 -3.42
N LEU A 161 21.73 0.51 -3.60
CA LEU A 161 20.87 0.04 -2.53
C LEU A 161 21.54 -1.07 -1.71
N ALA A 162 22.16 -2.06 -2.38
CA ALA A 162 22.90 -3.14 -1.73
C ALA A 162 24.18 -2.66 -1.01
N GLY A 163 24.71 -1.51 -1.39
CA GLY A 163 25.79 -0.82 -0.68
C GLY A 163 25.34 -0.20 0.64
N LEU A 164 24.07 0.19 0.75
CA LEU A 164 23.48 0.73 1.99
C LEU A 164 23.09 -0.39 2.95
N ASP A 165 22.31 -1.36 2.48
CA ASP A 165 21.87 -2.53 3.22
C ASP A 165 21.61 -3.70 2.26
N ARG A 166 22.52 -4.68 2.27
CA ARG A 166 22.45 -5.83 1.36
C ARG A 166 21.23 -6.72 1.62
N GLU A 167 20.87 -6.93 2.88
CA GLU A 167 19.76 -7.81 3.23
C GLU A 167 18.43 -7.18 2.81
N GLN A 168 18.24 -5.92 3.14
CA GLN A 168 17.05 -5.17 2.76
C GLN A 168 16.95 -4.97 1.25
N ALA A 169 18.05 -4.70 0.56
CA ALA A 169 18.09 -4.61 -0.91
C ALA A 169 17.63 -5.92 -1.57
N GLU A 170 18.04 -7.09 -1.04
CA GLU A 170 17.59 -8.37 -1.55
C GLU A 170 16.08 -8.60 -1.33
N VAL A 171 15.53 -8.13 -0.21
CA VAL A 171 14.07 -8.13 0.02
C VAL A 171 13.35 -7.32 -1.07
N TYR A 172 13.82 -6.09 -1.35
CA TYR A 172 13.23 -5.26 -2.40
C TYR A 172 13.41 -5.86 -3.80
N ARG A 173 14.55 -6.45 -4.09
CA ARG A 173 14.79 -7.16 -5.35
C ARG A 173 13.76 -8.27 -5.58
N LYS A 174 13.48 -9.09 -4.57
CA LYS A 174 12.47 -10.15 -4.64
C LYS A 174 11.07 -9.59 -4.89
N ARG A 175 10.69 -8.51 -4.20
CA ARG A 175 9.42 -7.82 -4.40
C ARG A 175 9.25 -7.33 -5.84
N PHE A 176 10.26 -6.66 -6.37
CA PHE A 176 10.23 -6.13 -7.74
C PHE A 176 10.16 -7.25 -8.78
N ILE A 177 10.98 -8.30 -8.63
CA ILE A 177 10.94 -9.46 -9.52
C ILE A 177 9.54 -10.11 -9.47
N ARG A 178 8.95 -10.26 -8.29
CA ARG A 178 7.62 -10.84 -8.19
C ARG A 178 6.56 -9.98 -8.87
N ALA A 179 6.60 -8.67 -8.72
CA ALA A 179 5.72 -7.75 -9.43
C ALA A 179 5.84 -7.90 -10.97
N GLU A 180 7.06 -8.04 -11.48
CA GLU A 180 7.29 -8.24 -12.91
C GLU A 180 6.79 -9.59 -13.41
N GLN A 181 6.94 -10.66 -12.62
CA GLN A 181 6.36 -11.96 -12.92
C GLN A 181 4.83 -11.86 -13.01
N ILE A 182 4.18 -11.21 -12.04
CA ILE A 182 2.72 -11.00 -12.04
C ILE A 182 2.28 -10.19 -13.26
N MET A 183 3.04 -9.15 -13.65
CA MET A 183 2.74 -8.37 -14.86
C MET A 183 2.86 -9.18 -16.14
N ALA A 184 3.77 -10.14 -16.20
CA ALA A 184 3.99 -11.02 -17.34
C ALA A 184 2.98 -12.18 -17.44
N GLU A 185 2.28 -12.51 -16.35
CA GLU A 185 1.28 -13.58 -16.34
C GLU A 185 0.03 -13.18 -17.14
N LYS A 186 -0.55 -14.16 -17.86
CA LYS A 186 -1.83 -13.96 -18.54
C LYS A 186 -2.97 -13.89 -17.53
N PRO A 187 -3.97 -13.01 -17.72
CA PRO A 187 -5.15 -12.98 -16.89
C PRO A 187 -5.88 -14.34 -16.90
N ASN A 188 -6.31 -14.80 -15.73
CA ASN A 188 -7.12 -16.03 -15.60
C ASN A 188 -8.60 -15.68 -15.48
N PHE A 189 -9.44 -16.28 -16.33
CA PHE A 189 -10.90 -16.14 -16.34
C PHE A 189 -11.61 -17.44 -15.99
N ASP A 190 -10.87 -18.55 -15.85
CA ASP A 190 -11.41 -19.85 -15.54
C ASP A 190 -11.58 -20.01 -14.02
N VAL A 191 -12.79 -20.39 -13.61
CA VAL A 191 -13.13 -20.56 -12.20
C VAL A 191 -12.45 -21.81 -11.63
N PRO A 192 -11.55 -21.68 -10.66
CA PRO A 192 -10.87 -22.83 -10.08
C PRO A 192 -11.75 -23.53 -9.03
N THR A 193 -11.61 -24.86 -8.94
CA THR A 193 -12.03 -25.65 -7.78
C THR A 193 -10.77 -26.12 -7.06
N LEU A 194 -10.61 -25.72 -5.80
CA LEU A 194 -9.36 -25.88 -5.07
C LEU A 194 -9.54 -26.71 -3.80
N PRO A 195 -8.55 -27.54 -3.43
CA PRO A 195 -8.56 -28.27 -2.17
C PRO A 195 -8.14 -27.40 -1.01
N GLY A 196 -8.37 -27.87 0.24
CA GLY A 196 -7.91 -27.23 1.46
C GLY A 196 -8.82 -26.10 1.94
N LYS A 197 -8.29 -25.22 2.77
CA LYS A 197 -9.00 -24.05 3.30
C LYS A 197 -8.94 -22.90 2.29
N VAL A 198 -9.94 -22.84 1.44
CA VAL A 198 -10.07 -21.79 0.41
C VAL A 198 -10.86 -20.62 0.94
N MET A 199 -10.45 -19.40 0.61
CA MET A 199 -11.21 -18.19 0.79
C MET A 199 -11.33 -17.45 -0.54
N VAL A 200 -12.54 -17.05 -0.91
CA VAL A 200 -12.77 -16.14 -2.04
C VAL A 200 -12.70 -14.72 -1.50
N VAL A 201 -11.82 -13.88 -2.05
CA VAL A 201 -11.68 -12.47 -1.67
C VAL A 201 -12.06 -11.61 -2.86
N ALA A 202 -13.18 -10.90 -2.75
CA ALA A 202 -13.69 -10.01 -3.79
C ALA A 202 -13.42 -8.56 -3.41
N LEU A 203 -12.74 -7.83 -4.29
CA LEU A 203 -12.50 -6.39 -4.10
C LEU A 203 -13.62 -5.56 -4.71
N GLY A 204 -14.11 -4.58 -3.93
CA GLY A 204 -15.14 -3.66 -4.32
C GLY A 204 -14.76 -2.75 -5.49
N TYR A 205 -15.76 -2.07 -6.00
CA TYR A 205 -15.66 -0.99 -6.97
C TYR A 205 -16.61 0.14 -6.54
N ALA A 206 -16.20 1.38 -6.77
CA ALA A 206 -16.95 2.55 -6.32
C ALA A 206 -18.44 2.46 -6.64
N LEU A 207 -19.27 2.74 -5.65
CA LEU A 207 -20.71 2.81 -5.83
C LEU A 207 -21.09 4.09 -6.59
N ALA A 208 -22.25 4.09 -7.23
CA ALA A 208 -22.87 5.30 -7.74
C ALA A 208 -23.25 6.25 -6.57
N ASP A 209 -23.48 7.54 -6.85
CA ASP A 209 -23.77 8.53 -5.82
C ASP A 209 -25.02 8.21 -4.98
N ASP A 210 -25.96 7.47 -5.54
CA ASP A 210 -27.17 6.98 -4.86
C ASP A 210 -26.92 5.72 -4.00
N GLY A 211 -25.70 5.20 -3.98
CA GLY A 211 -25.32 3.99 -3.25
C GLY A 211 -25.57 2.69 -4.02
N THR A 212 -25.97 2.74 -5.28
CA THR A 212 -26.17 1.52 -6.08
C THR A 212 -24.88 0.98 -6.66
N ALA A 213 -24.86 -0.35 -6.92
CA ALA A 213 -23.74 -1.00 -7.56
C ALA A 213 -23.62 -0.59 -9.03
N GLN A 214 -22.44 -0.21 -9.47
CA GLN A 214 -22.12 0.01 -10.87
C GLN A 214 -21.86 -1.32 -11.58
N GLN A 215 -21.95 -1.34 -12.93
CA GLN A 215 -21.81 -2.55 -13.73
C GLN A 215 -20.51 -3.31 -13.45
N THR A 216 -19.39 -2.61 -13.31
CA THR A 216 -18.09 -3.23 -12.98
C THR A 216 -18.13 -3.99 -11.64
N LEU A 217 -18.86 -3.48 -10.64
CA LEU A 217 -19.03 -4.19 -9.37
C LEU A 217 -19.91 -5.44 -9.57
N LEU A 218 -20.97 -5.33 -10.34
CA LEU A 218 -21.87 -6.47 -10.65
C LEU A 218 -21.11 -7.57 -11.41
N ASP A 219 -20.27 -7.23 -12.38
CA ASP A 219 -19.43 -8.19 -13.11
C ASP A 219 -18.47 -8.94 -12.18
N ARG A 220 -17.85 -8.24 -11.20
CA ARG A 220 -17.03 -8.88 -10.16
C ARG A 220 -17.86 -9.82 -9.28
N LEU A 221 -19.08 -9.42 -8.92
CA LEU A 221 -19.98 -10.21 -8.09
C LEU A 221 -20.44 -11.49 -8.80
N GLU A 222 -20.74 -11.44 -10.09
CA GLU A 222 -21.08 -12.64 -10.87
C GLU A 222 -19.90 -13.63 -10.91
N VAL A 223 -18.67 -13.15 -11.05
CA VAL A 223 -17.47 -14.00 -10.98
C VAL A 223 -17.25 -14.54 -9.57
N THR A 224 -17.48 -13.72 -8.54
CA THR A 224 -17.38 -14.12 -7.12
C THR A 224 -18.40 -15.21 -6.78
N LEU A 225 -19.63 -15.08 -7.27
CA LEU A 225 -20.69 -16.09 -7.10
C LEU A 225 -20.25 -17.44 -7.67
N LYS A 226 -19.78 -17.47 -8.92
CA LYS A 226 -19.29 -18.70 -9.57
C LYS A 226 -18.12 -19.33 -8.79
N ALA A 227 -17.20 -18.52 -8.29
CA ALA A 227 -16.09 -19.01 -7.45
C ALA A 227 -16.60 -19.62 -6.13
N ALA A 228 -17.59 -18.99 -5.49
CA ALA A 228 -18.20 -19.46 -4.25
C ALA A 228 -19.02 -20.74 -4.42
N GLU A 229 -19.69 -20.90 -5.57
CA GLU A 229 -20.43 -22.10 -5.93
C GLU A 229 -19.49 -23.28 -6.27
N ALA A 230 -18.41 -23.02 -7.01
CA ALA A 230 -17.39 -24.03 -7.31
C ALA A 230 -16.59 -24.48 -6.07
N ASN A 231 -16.60 -23.69 -5.00
CA ASN A 231 -15.93 -23.97 -3.73
C ASN A 231 -16.91 -23.83 -2.56
N PRO A 232 -17.85 -24.77 -2.38
CA PRO A 232 -19.00 -24.61 -1.47
C PRO A 232 -18.63 -24.49 0.01
N THR A 233 -17.46 -24.93 0.42
CA THR A 233 -16.94 -24.81 1.79
C THR A 233 -16.12 -23.55 2.02
N ALA A 234 -15.79 -22.80 0.97
CA ALA A 234 -14.99 -21.57 1.07
C ALA A 234 -15.78 -20.46 1.75
N LEU A 235 -15.10 -19.69 2.60
CA LEU A 235 -15.58 -18.40 3.05
C LEU A 235 -15.44 -17.38 1.90
N VAL A 236 -16.31 -16.39 1.88
CA VAL A 236 -16.33 -15.31 0.88
C VAL A 236 -16.12 -13.99 1.61
N MET A 237 -14.98 -13.37 1.41
CA MET A 237 -14.70 -12.03 1.92
C MET A 237 -15.01 -11.00 0.85
N VAL A 238 -15.79 -9.99 1.19
CA VAL A 238 -16.07 -8.83 0.35
C VAL A 238 -15.43 -7.60 0.99
N SER A 239 -14.67 -6.82 0.23
CA SER A 239 -13.88 -5.72 0.75
C SER A 239 -14.12 -4.42 -0.02
N GLY A 240 -14.51 -3.38 0.70
CA GLY A 240 -14.73 -2.02 0.21
C GLY A 240 -15.52 -1.21 1.22
N GLY A 241 -14.95 -0.07 1.68
CA GLY A 241 -15.45 0.67 2.83
C GLY A 241 -15.72 2.14 2.58
N VAL A 242 -15.77 2.60 1.31
CA VAL A 242 -16.10 4.00 1.00
C VAL A 242 -17.63 4.18 0.94
N PRO A 243 -18.24 4.88 1.93
CA PRO A 243 -19.69 4.98 1.96
C PRO A 243 -20.22 5.94 0.88
N LYS A 244 -21.27 5.50 0.19
CA LYS A 244 -22.13 6.32 -0.68
C LYS A 244 -23.56 6.17 -0.21
N ASN A 245 -24.25 7.26 0.01
CA ASN A 245 -25.64 7.26 0.52
C ASN A 245 -25.84 6.35 1.76
N GLY A 246 -24.85 6.30 2.66
CA GLY A 246 -24.91 5.54 3.92
C GLY A 246 -24.63 4.04 3.81
N VAL A 247 -24.26 3.50 2.63
CA VAL A 247 -23.89 2.11 2.43
C VAL A 247 -22.48 2.00 1.87
N THR A 248 -21.75 0.91 2.22
CA THR A 248 -20.43 0.61 1.68
C THR A 248 -20.50 -0.38 0.53
N GLU A 249 -19.42 -0.51 -0.24
CA GLU A 249 -19.33 -1.57 -1.24
C GLU A 249 -19.47 -2.95 -0.60
N GLY A 250 -18.84 -3.15 0.58
CA GLY A 250 -18.92 -4.41 1.33
C GLY A 250 -20.36 -4.79 1.70
N ASP A 251 -21.19 -3.81 2.12
CA ASP A 251 -22.60 -4.01 2.43
C ASP A 251 -23.39 -4.46 1.19
N ILE A 252 -23.23 -3.74 0.08
CA ILE A 252 -23.92 -4.03 -1.19
C ILE A 252 -23.51 -5.39 -1.73
N MET A 253 -22.20 -5.70 -1.71
CA MET A 253 -21.66 -6.97 -2.18
C MET A 253 -22.21 -8.15 -1.36
N SER A 254 -22.22 -8.00 -0.03
CA SER A 254 -22.75 -9.03 0.89
C SER A 254 -24.23 -9.27 0.64
N LYS A 255 -25.02 -8.19 0.57
CA LYS A 255 -26.46 -8.31 0.30
C LYS A 255 -26.72 -9.00 -1.03
N TRP A 256 -26.03 -8.60 -2.11
CA TRP A 256 -26.19 -9.18 -3.43
C TRP A 256 -25.88 -10.69 -3.44
N LEU A 257 -24.79 -11.13 -2.79
CA LEU A 257 -24.43 -12.55 -2.71
C LEU A 257 -25.46 -13.36 -1.90
N VAL A 258 -26.00 -12.81 -0.83
CA VAL A 258 -27.08 -13.44 -0.05
C VAL A 258 -28.35 -13.58 -0.90
N ASP A 259 -28.74 -12.55 -1.62
CA ASP A 259 -29.90 -12.56 -2.54
C ASP A 259 -29.73 -13.61 -3.66
N LYS A 260 -28.47 -13.97 -4.03
CA LYS A 260 -28.12 -15.03 -4.98
C LYS A 260 -27.95 -16.42 -4.33
N GLY A 261 -28.18 -16.57 -3.04
CA GLY A 261 -28.21 -17.87 -2.36
C GLY A 261 -26.94 -18.27 -1.62
N ILE A 262 -25.92 -17.38 -1.54
CA ILE A 262 -24.76 -17.64 -0.68
C ILE A 262 -25.19 -17.44 0.79
N SER A 263 -24.97 -18.46 1.63
CA SER A 263 -25.29 -18.36 3.08
C SER A 263 -24.55 -17.18 3.73
N ARG A 264 -25.28 -16.39 4.52
CA ARG A 264 -24.72 -15.24 5.25
C ARG A 264 -23.53 -15.62 6.13
N ASP A 265 -23.54 -16.82 6.70
CA ASP A 265 -22.48 -17.34 7.58
C ASP A 265 -21.16 -17.59 6.84
N ARG A 266 -21.20 -17.69 5.51
CA ARG A 266 -20.01 -17.79 4.67
C ARG A 266 -19.41 -16.42 4.33
N ILE A 267 -20.12 -15.31 4.57
CA ILE A 267 -19.72 -13.99 4.10
C ILE A 267 -19.05 -13.19 5.21
N ILE A 268 -17.83 -12.74 4.94
CA ILE A 268 -17.06 -11.81 5.78
C ILE A 268 -17.09 -10.45 5.10
N ILE A 269 -17.50 -9.41 5.81
CA ILE A 269 -17.50 -8.03 5.29
C ILE A 269 -16.29 -7.28 5.85
N GLU A 270 -15.49 -6.73 4.95
CA GLU A 270 -14.46 -5.74 5.26
C GLU A 270 -14.93 -4.38 4.73
N ASP A 271 -15.37 -3.50 5.61
CA ASP A 271 -16.02 -2.21 5.31
C ASP A 271 -15.24 -0.99 5.85
N LYS A 272 -13.94 -1.14 6.13
CA LYS A 272 -13.10 -0.08 6.70
C LYS A 272 -12.14 0.53 5.69
N SER A 273 -11.92 -0.14 4.59
CA SER A 273 -10.94 0.26 3.58
C SER A 273 -11.39 1.47 2.79
N LYS A 274 -10.47 2.39 2.52
CA LYS A 274 -10.70 3.61 1.76
C LYS A 274 -10.04 3.59 0.38
N ASP A 275 -9.13 2.67 0.16
CA ASP A 275 -8.41 2.50 -1.11
C ASP A 275 -7.95 1.04 -1.29
N THR A 276 -7.28 0.75 -2.41
CA THR A 276 -6.78 -0.60 -2.73
C THR A 276 -5.81 -1.14 -1.69
N ILE A 277 -4.94 -0.29 -1.13
CA ILE A 277 -3.98 -0.73 -0.10
C ILE A 277 -4.74 -1.13 1.17
N GLY A 278 -5.69 -0.30 1.60
CA GLY A 278 -6.56 -0.62 2.73
C GLY A 278 -7.32 -1.93 2.52
N ASN A 279 -7.95 -2.12 1.34
CA ASN A 279 -8.64 -3.37 1.00
C ASN A 279 -7.74 -4.58 1.19
N VAL A 280 -6.54 -4.54 0.65
CA VAL A 280 -5.62 -5.67 0.66
C VAL A 280 -5.01 -5.91 2.05
N VAL A 281 -4.58 -4.85 2.74
CA VAL A 281 -3.99 -4.95 4.08
C VAL A 281 -5.01 -5.48 5.09
N ASN A 282 -6.26 -4.97 5.05
CA ASN A 282 -7.31 -5.43 5.92
C ASN A 282 -7.73 -6.87 5.58
N ALA A 283 -7.82 -7.22 4.28
CA ALA A 283 -8.04 -8.59 3.86
C ALA A 283 -6.93 -9.53 4.37
N ALA A 284 -5.66 -9.15 4.23
CA ALA A 284 -4.53 -9.93 4.75
C ALA A 284 -4.62 -10.14 6.26
N ASN A 285 -5.00 -9.11 7.04
CA ASN A 285 -5.22 -9.23 8.48
C ASN A 285 -6.35 -10.21 8.85
N LEU A 286 -7.42 -10.26 8.04
CA LEU A 286 -8.50 -11.22 8.22
C LEU A 286 -8.07 -12.64 7.81
N LEU A 287 -7.26 -12.78 6.74
CA LEU A 287 -6.71 -14.06 6.30
C LEU A 287 -5.84 -14.74 7.37
N VAL A 288 -5.05 -13.95 8.14
CA VAL A 288 -4.32 -14.45 9.32
C VAL A 288 -5.27 -15.16 10.29
N ARG A 289 -6.42 -14.55 10.59
CA ARG A 289 -7.40 -15.08 11.56
C ARG A 289 -8.08 -16.36 11.08
N HIS A 290 -8.29 -16.47 9.78
CA HIS A 290 -9.00 -17.60 9.18
C HIS A 290 -8.06 -18.71 8.68
N GLN A 291 -6.75 -18.50 8.69
CA GLN A 291 -5.73 -19.48 8.27
C GLN A 291 -6.06 -20.12 6.91
N ALA A 292 -6.37 -19.30 5.91
CA ALA A 292 -6.65 -19.77 4.56
C ALA A 292 -5.35 -20.25 3.88
N ASP A 293 -5.37 -21.46 3.33
CA ASP A 293 -4.25 -22.02 2.56
C ASP A 293 -4.17 -21.35 1.19
N THR A 294 -5.35 -21.06 0.60
CA THR A 294 -5.45 -20.46 -0.71
C THR A 294 -6.52 -19.38 -0.75
N VAL A 295 -6.19 -18.28 -1.40
CA VAL A 295 -7.10 -17.17 -1.71
C VAL A 295 -7.41 -17.17 -3.20
N ILE A 296 -8.70 -17.22 -3.57
CA ILE A 296 -9.16 -16.86 -4.90
C ILE A 296 -9.43 -15.36 -4.87
N LEU A 297 -8.52 -14.56 -5.43
CA LEU A 297 -8.64 -13.10 -5.49
C LEU A 297 -9.48 -12.72 -6.69
N VAL A 298 -10.63 -12.08 -6.47
CA VAL A 298 -11.57 -11.65 -7.51
C VAL A 298 -11.56 -10.14 -7.63
N THR A 299 -11.27 -9.65 -8.83
CA THR A 299 -11.40 -8.23 -9.20
C THR A 299 -11.40 -8.11 -10.74
N SER A 300 -11.54 -6.89 -11.27
CA SER A 300 -11.47 -6.64 -12.72
C SER A 300 -10.07 -6.89 -13.27
N SER A 301 -9.99 -7.29 -14.55
CA SER A 301 -8.72 -7.57 -15.22
C SER A 301 -7.76 -6.38 -15.21
N SER A 302 -8.26 -5.16 -15.38
CA SER A 302 -7.48 -3.91 -15.29
C SER A 302 -6.92 -3.62 -13.90
N HIS A 303 -7.46 -4.28 -12.86
CA HIS A 303 -7.06 -4.06 -11.46
C HIS A 303 -6.26 -5.24 -10.87
N MET A 304 -6.35 -6.43 -11.47
CA MET A 304 -5.85 -7.68 -10.88
C MET A 304 -4.36 -7.66 -10.58
N ARG A 305 -3.53 -7.25 -11.53
CA ARG A 305 -2.07 -7.27 -11.34
C ARG A 305 -1.65 -6.40 -10.17
N ARG A 306 -2.24 -5.21 -10.05
CA ARG A 306 -2.01 -4.31 -8.93
C ARG A 306 -2.47 -4.91 -7.60
N ALA A 307 -3.70 -5.38 -7.54
CA ALA A 307 -4.27 -5.97 -6.33
C ALA A 307 -3.49 -7.20 -5.85
N ARG A 308 -3.13 -8.09 -6.80
CA ARG A 308 -2.36 -9.29 -6.48
C ARG A 308 -0.95 -8.98 -6.00
N THR A 309 -0.24 -8.05 -6.65
CA THR A 309 1.10 -7.62 -6.22
C THR A 309 1.09 -7.13 -4.77
N VAL A 310 0.12 -6.27 -4.43
CA VAL A 310 -0.03 -5.74 -3.07
C VAL A 310 -0.46 -6.84 -2.09
N MET A 311 -1.36 -7.76 -2.49
CA MET A 311 -1.82 -8.86 -1.63
C MET A 311 -0.68 -9.82 -1.30
N GLU A 312 0.07 -10.26 -2.30
CA GLU A 312 1.18 -11.20 -2.09
C GLU A 312 2.29 -10.58 -1.23
N ASP A 313 2.60 -9.28 -1.40
CA ASP A 313 3.55 -8.60 -0.55
C ASP A 313 3.03 -8.45 0.89
N ALA A 314 1.77 -8.07 1.08
CA ALA A 314 1.15 -7.97 2.40
C ALA A 314 1.09 -9.31 3.14
N LEU A 315 0.88 -10.42 2.43
CA LEU A 315 0.94 -11.77 3.00
C LEU A 315 2.37 -12.16 3.37
N THR A 316 3.34 -11.87 2.50
CA THR A 316 4.76 -12.12 2.75
C THR A 316 5.27 -11.39 4.00
N GLN A 317 4.88 -10.12 4.18
CA GLN A 317 5.23 -9.34 5.38
C GLN A 317 4.64 -9.90 6.69
N ARG A 318 3.65 -10.78 6.59
CA ARG A 318 3.00 -11.45 7.73
C ARG A 318 3.43 -12.91 7.91
N ASP A 319 4.43 -13.35 7.15
CA ASP A 319 4.89 -14.74 7.11
C ASP A 319 3.75 -15.74 6.83
N LEU A 320 2.77 -15.33 6.02
CA LEU A 320 1.65 -16.18 5.63
C LEU A 320 1.96 -16.93 4.33
N PRO A 321 2.01 -18.26 4.36
CA PRO A 321 2.27 -19.07 3.17
C PRO A 321 1.02 -19.26 2.29
N THR A 322 0.11 -18.29 2.30
CA THR A 322 -1.15 -18.35 1.56
C THR A 322 -0.90 -18.15 0.06
N THR A 323 -1.36 -19.07 -0.76
CA THR A 323 -1.29 -18.95 -2.22
C THR A 323 -2.39 -18.04 -2.74
N VAL A 324 -2.05 -17.10 -3.63
CA VAL A 324 -3.04 -16.22 -4.28
C VAL A 324 -3.29 -16.67 -5.71
N VAL A 325 -4.51 -17.12 -5.99
CA VAL A 325 -4.99 -17.51 -7.33
C VAL A 325 -5.84 -16.38 -7.88
N PRO A 326 -5.44 -15.72 -8.98
CA PRO A 326 -6.22 -14.65 -9.57
C PRO A 326 -7.43 -15.21 -10.33
N LEU A 327 -8.57 -14.54 -10.22
CA LEU A 327 -9.77 -14.81 -11.02
C LEU A 327 -10.36 -13.48 -11.48
N ASN A 328 -10.29 -13.22 -12.79
CA ASN A 328 -10.60 -11.89 -13.33
C ASN A 328 -12.06 -11.77 -13.75
N ALA A 329 -12.70 -10.67 -13.41
CA ALA A 329 -13.85 -10.16 -14.15
C ALA A 329 -13.34 -9.35 -15.36
N LEU A 330 -13.80 -9.68 -16.55
CA LEU A 330 -13.34 -9.01 -17.76
C LEU A 330 -13.97 -7.61 -17.86
N ASP A 331 -13.11 -6.59 -17.86
CA ASP A 331 -13.48 -5.18 -18.02
C ASP A 331 -12.77 -4.51 -19.21
N ALA A 332 -12.22 -5.31 -20.11
CA ALA A 332 -11.61 -4.90 -21.36
C ALA A 332 -12.43 -5.43 -22.55
N PRO A 333 -12.24 -4.89 -23.77
CA PRO A 333 -12.93 -5.36 -24.96
C PRO A 333 -12.70 -6.84 -25.30
N SER A 334 -11.54 -7.39 -24.91
CA SER A 334 -11.21 -8.80 -25.07
C SER A 334 -10.19 -9.26 -24.03
N GLN A 335 -9.98 -10.58 -23.91
CA GLN A 335 -8.96 -11.16 -23.05
C GLN A 335 -7.53 -10.79 -23.52
N GLU A 336 -7.32 -10.63 -24.82
CA GLU A 336 -6.06 -10.20 -25.41
C GLU A 336 -5.73 -8.75 -25.02
N GLU A 337 -6.73 -7.87 -25.02
CA GLU A 337 -6.55 -6.50 -24.54
C GLU A 337 -6.30 -6.48 -23.03
N ALA A 338 -6.99 -7.29 -22.25
CA ALA A 338 -6.77 -7.44 -20.81
C ALA A 338 -5.36 -7.98 -20.46
N ALA A 339 -4.71 -8.70 -21.39
CA ALA A 339 -3.36 -9.22 -21.20
C ALA A 339 -2.26 -8.14 -21.36
N LYS A 340 -2.57 -7.01 -22.01
CA LYS A 340 -1.59 -5.93 -22.22
C LYS A 340 -1.35 -5.15 -20.95
N VAL A 341 -0.07 -4.86 -20.68
CA VAL A 341 0.35 -4.01 -19.56
C VAL A 341 0.77 -2.66 -20.10
N GLY A 342 0.02 -1.61 -19.77
CA GLY A 342 0.33 -0.25 -20.14
C GLY A 342 1.32 0.42 -19.16
N ALA A 343 1.96 1.52 -19.60
CA ALA A 343 2.88 2.29 -18.76
C ALA A 343 2.20 2.81 -17.48
N ASP A 344 0.96 3.25 -17.57
CA ASP A 344 0.17 3.73 -16.44
C ASP A 344 -0.10 2.62 -15.42
N GLU A 345 -0.43 1.41 -15.88
CA GLU A 345 -0.64 0.26 -15.02
C GLU A 345 0.67 -0.12 -14.30
N ARG A 346 1.78 -0.16 -15.03
CA ARG A 346 3.10 -0.43 -14.47
C ARG A 346 3.46 0.57 -13.36
N LEU A 347 3.26 1.86 -13.60
CA LEU A 347 3.49 2.90 -12.59
C LEU A 347 2.66 2.67 -11.32
N VAL A 348 1.36 2.40 -11.48
CA VAL A 348 0.45 2.22 -10.34
C VAL A 348 0.78 0.96 -9.54
N ILE A 349 1.23 -0.13 -10.21
CA ILE A 349 1.68 -1.35 -9.54
C ILE A 349 2.90 -1.05 -8.66
N TYR A 350 3.93 -0.41 -9.20
CA TYR A 350 5.13 -0.05 -8.42
C TYR A 350 4.82 0.95 -7.30
N ARG A 351 4.00 1.96 -7.58
CA ARG A 351 3.56 2.92 -6.57
C ARG A 351 2.92 2.22 -5.37
N ASP A 352 1.97 1.31 -5.63
CA ASP A 352 1.24 0.66 -4.56
C ASP A 352 2.09 -0.42 -3.86
N LEU A 353 3.00 -1.08 -4.57
CA LEU A 353 4.00 -1.97 -3.97
C LEU A 353 4.91 -1.21 -3.00
N MET A 354 5.42 -0.03 -3.38
CA MET A 354 6.24 0.80 -2.51
C MET A 354 5.45 1.28 -1.29
N ARG A 355 4.17 1.64 -1.45
CA ARG A 355 3.30 2.01 -0.34
C ARG A 355 3.11 0.86 0.66
N VAL A 356 2.77 -0.33 0.19
CA VAL A 356 2.54 -1.48 1.08
C VAL A 356 3.82 -1.95 1.76
N SER A 357 4.98 -1.73 1.12
CA SER A 357 6.28 -2.04 1.71
C SER A 357 6.77 -1.03 2.76
N GLY A 358 6.03 0.05 2.99
CA GLY A 358 6.34 1.06 3.99
C GLY A 358 7.26 2.18 3.52
N VAL A 359 7.65 2.21 2.24
CA VAL A 359 8.56 3.23 1.67
C VAL A 359 7.81 4.47 1.17
N TRP A 360 6.53 4.51 1.34
CA TRP A 360 5.75 5.68 0.96
C TRP A 360 5.80 6.75 2.04
N ALA A 361 6.47 7.86 1.75
CA ALA A 361 6.49 8.97 2.66
C ALA A 361 5.18 9.77 2.67
N TYR A 362 5.09 10.67 3.59
CA TYR A 362 4.03 11.63 3.79
C TYR A 362 3.49 12.24 2.47
N PRO A 363 2.16 12.34 2.27
CA PRO A 363 1.08 12.02 3.21
C PRO A 363 0.56 10.57 3.12
N GLY A 364 1.28 9.68 2.47
CA GLY A 364 0.77 8.39 2.01
C GLY A 364 0.60 7.29 3.04
N LEU A 365 1.29 7.35 4.18
CA LEU A 365 1.31 6.27 5.18
C LEU A 365 0.32 6.43 6.33
N GLN A 366 -0.61 7.31 6.23
CA GLN A 366 -1.57 7.50 7.31
C GLN A 366 -2.71 6.51 7.17
N GLN A 367 -2.52 5.37 7.79
CA GLN A 367 -3.57 4.43 8.13
C GLN A 367 -3.81 4.44 9.64
#